data_e88d440aff6595676d77cae8f7db14dd
#
_entry.id   e88d440aff6595676d77cae8f7db14dd
#
_cell.length_a   1.000
_cell.length_b   1.000
_cell.length_c   1.000
_cell.angle_alpha   90.00
_cell.angle_beta   90.00
_cell.angle_gamma   90.00
#
_symmetry.space_group_name_H-M   'P 1'
#
loop_
_entity.id
_entity.type
_entity.pdbx_description
1 polymer ?
#
loop_
_entity_poly.entity_id
_entity_poly.type
_entity_poly.pdbx_seq_one_letter_code
_entity_poly.pdbx_strand_id
1 'polypeptide(L)'
;HTMSKLSFKMKIMLMIGTALAALLIMAIMFLLQERRLISESRKDLLTTAVQSAHSIVAAYQAKAASGAMPQEEAQKAAKEALRLARYGGPEGKTDYFYIWTTEGVGVMHPFKPEWDGQDMLGKVKDGSGVDVVGLLVNGLRSSKDGKAFVPTMYVRPGQTTAVPKLQYIVRVDGWNWMVGSGLYTDDVDALLQKALWSNLPLVVVVVVVFLGVGAIGLIVSRSVLRQIGGEPTEAIAIMQEVAEGNLDAQIPTSHPGSMLDGLAHMVTSLRKLVTEVRSATDSIA
;
A
#
# COMPACT_ATOMS: atom_id res chain seq x y z
N HIS A 1 28.97 -19.48 0.17
CA HIS A 1 29.36 -20.82 -0.34
C HIS A 1 28.30 -21.54 -1.21
N THR A 2 27.03 -21.17 -1.13
CA THR A 2 25.94 -21.81 -1.91
C THR A 2 25.84 -21.30 -3.35
N MET A 3 26.18 -20.06 -3.59
CA MET A 3 26.09 -19.42 -4.92
C MET A 3 27.13 -19.93 -5.94
N SER A 4 28.24 -20.48 -5.46
CA SER A 4 29.30 -21.02 -6.37
C SER A 4 28.90 -22.31 -7.06
N LYS A 5 27.98 -23.09 -6.51
CA LYS A 5 27.49 -24.36 -7.04
C LYS A 5 26.33 -24.24 -8.05
N LEU A 6 25.78 -23.03 -8.22
CA LEU A 6 24.66 -22.82 -9.13
C LEU A 6 25.19 -22.64 -10.59
N SER A 7 24.47 -23.21 -11.55
CA SER A 7 24.76 -22.97 -12.97
C SER A 7 24.63 -21.48 -13.31
N PHE A 8 25.34 -21.05 -14.34
CA PHE A 8 25.32 -19.66 -14.80
C PHE A 8 23.91 -19.21 -15.15
N LYS A 9 23.13 -20.05 -15.82
CA LYS A 9 21.70 -19.82 -16.11
C LYS A 9 20.87 -19.60 -14.84
N MET A 10 21.10 -20.42 -13.82
CA MET A 10 20.35 -20.34 -12.56
C MET A 10 20.68 -19.05 -11.79
N LYS A 11 21.93 -18.58 -11.84
CA LYS A 11 22.32 -17.28 -11.26
C LYS A 11 21.58 -16.12 -11.92
N ILE A 12 21.49 -16.11 -13.25
CA ILE A 12 20.72 -15.09 -13.99
C ILE A 12 19.23 -15.16 -13.67
N MET A 13 18.64 -16.35 -13.64
CA MET A 13 17.23 -16.52 -13.27
C MET A 13 16.95 -16.06 -11.83
N LEU A 14 17.87 -16.31 -10.90
CA LEU A 14 17.74 -15.84 -9.51
C LEU A 14 17.80 -14.30 -9.45
N MET A 15 18.69 -13.66 -10.19
CA MET A 15 18.76 -12.19 -10.27
C MET A 15 17.45 -11.60 -10.81
N ILE A 16 16.92 -12.16 -11.89
CA ILE A 16 15.63 -11.71 -12.46
C ILE A 16 14.49 -11.95 -11.46
N GLY A 17 14.45 -13.12 -10.82
CA GLY A 17 13.44 -13.48 -9.83
C GLY A 17 13.44 -12.56 -8.60
N THR A 18 14.63 -12.24 -8.06
CA THR A 18 14.75 -11.31 -6.93
C THR A 18 14.35 -9.89 -7.31
N ALA A 19 14.67 -9.44 -8.52
CA ALA A 19 14.26 -8.13 -9.02
C ALA A 19 12.72 -8.04 -9.19
N LEU A 20 12.10 -9.08 -9.74
CA LEU A 20 10.63 -9.16 -9.85
C LEU A 20 9.95 -9.22 -8.49
N ALA A 21 10.49 -9.97 -7.54
CA ALA A 21 9.99 -10.04 -6.18
C ALA A 21 10.07 -8.66 -5.48
N ALA A 22 11.18 -7.94 -5.64
CA ALA A 22 11.35 -6.59 -5.10
C ALA A 22 10.34 -5.60 -5.68
N LEU A 23 10.05 -5.68 -6.99
CA LEU A 23 9.01 -4.87 -7.62
C LEU A 23 7.62 -5.17 -7.07
N LEU A 24 7.29 -6.44 -6.91
CA LEU A 24 6.01 -6.85 -6.34
C LEU A 24 5.84 -6.31 -4.92
N ILE A 25 6.87 -6.44 -4.08
CA ILE A 25 6.88 -5.90 -2.73
C ILE A 25 6.68 -4.38 -2.76
N MET A 26 7.38 -3.68 -3.65
CA MET A 26 7.26 -2.23 -3.79
C MET A 26 5.86 -1.81 -4.24
N ALA A 27 5.25 -2.54 -5.17
CA ALA A 27 3.87 -2.31 -5.62
C ALA A 27 2.86 -2.49 -4.47
N ILE A 28 3.02 -3.55 -3.67
CA ILE A 28 2.16 -3.80 -2.49
C ILE A 28 2.34 -2.67 -1.46
N MET A 29 3.58 -2.28 -1.16
CA MET A 29 3.86 -1.18 -0.24
C MET A 29 3.24 0.14 -0.72
N PHE A 30 3.35 0.44 -2.02
CA PHE A 30 2.72 1.62 -2.62
C PHE A 30 1.20 1.62 -2.42
N LEU A 31 0.53 0.48 -2.69
CA LEU A 31 -0.92 0.34 -2.48
C LEU A 31 -1.33 0.58 -1.03
N LEU A 32 -0.60 0.00 -0.10
CA LEU A 32 -0.86 0.16 1.34
C LEU A 32 -0.64 1.61 1.78
N GLN A 33 0.38 2.27 1.24
CA GLN A 33 0.68 3.67 1.53
C GLN A 33 -0.39 4.61 0.97
N GLU A 34 -0.84 4.42 -0.27
CA GLU A 34 -1.91 5.21 -0.88
C GLU A 34 -3.22 5.09 -0.08
N ARG A 35 -3.60 3.88 0.29
CA ARG A 35 -4.79 3.65 1.12
C ARG A 35 -4.68 4.36 2.47
N ARG A 36 -3.50 4.31 3.09
CA ARG A 36 -3.25 5.01 4.35
C ARG A 36 -3.34 6.53 4.19
N LEU A 37 -2.72 7.09 3.17
CA LEU A 37 -2.75 8.54 2.90
C LEU A 37 -4.18 9.04 2.66
N ILE A 38 -4.99 8.33 1.88
CA ILE A 38 -6.40 8.66 1.67
C ILE A 38 -7.15 8.64 3.00
N SER A 39 -6.97 7.60 3.81
CA SER A 39 -7.63 7.47 5.12
C SER A 39 -7.21 8.57 6.10
N GLU A 40 -5.92 8.89 6.20
CA GLU A 40 -5.43 9.97 7.07
C GLU A 40 -5.94 11.34 6.60
N SER A 41 -5.89 11.63 5.30
CA SER A 41 -6.44 12.86 4.74
C SER A 41 -7.94 13.04 5.05
N ARG A 42 -8.71 11.94 5.02
CA ARG A 42 -10.15 11.96 5.42
C ARG A 42 -10.31 12.27 6.91
N LYS A 43 -9.49 11.68 7.78
CA LYS A 43 -9.51 11.97 9.21
C LYS A 43 -9.12 13.43 9.50
N ASP A 44 -8.12 13.96 8.82
CA ASP A 44 -7.68 15.34 8.97
C ASP A 44 -8.77 16.33 8.56
N LEU A 45 -9.42 16.09 7.42
CA LEU A 45 -10.56 16.89 6.98
C LEU A 45 -11.69 16.88 8.02
N LEU A 46 -12.06 15.69 8.50
CA LEU A 46 -13.12 15.52 9.49
C LEU A 46 -12.76 16.19 10.82
N THR A 47 -11.52 16.02 11.28
CA THR A 47 -11.00 16.67 12.49
C THR A 47 -11.08 18.19 12.38
N THR A 48 -10.59 18.75 11.28
CA THR A 48 -10.59 20.21 11.04
C THR A 48 -12.00 20.77 11.00
N ALA A 49 -12.91 20.10 10.29
CA ALA A 49 -14.31 20.52 10.20
C ALA A 49 -15.00 20.52 11.57
N VAL A 50 -14.86 19.42 12.33
CA VAL A 50 -15.49 19.31 13.65
C VAL A 50 -14.86 20.27 14.68
N GLN A 51 -13.55 20.48 14.65
CA GLN A 51 -12.89 21.46 15.50
C GLN A 51 -13.37 22.88 15.20
N SER A 52 -13.58 23.24 13.93
CA SER A 52 -14.14 24.53 13.53
C SER A 52 -15.58 24.69 14.05
N ALA A 53 -16.42 23.67 13.87
CA ALA A 53 -17.78 23.66 14.41
C ALA A 53 -17.81 23.74 15.94
N HIS A 54 -16.94 22.97 16.62
CA HIS A 54 -16.79 23.00 18.06
C HIS A 54 -16.40 24.40 18.56
N SER A 55 -15.47 25.09 17.87
CA SER A 55 -15.04 26.44 18.26
C SER A 55 -16.19 27.46 18.21
N ILE A 56 -17.12 27.32 17.26
CA ILE A 56 -18.32 28.16 17.17
C ILE A 56 -19.23 27.91 18.40
N VAL A 57 -19.49 26.64 18.71
CA VAL A 57 -20.31 26.28 19.88
C VAL A 57 -19.66 26.74 21.18
N ALA A 58 -18.37 26.54 21.34
CA ALA A 58 -17.56 26.96 22.49
C ALA A 58 -17.59 28.50 22.67
N ALA A 59 -17.59 29.28 21.57
CA ALA A 59 -17.70 30.73 21.64
C ALA A 59 -19.06 31.18 22.19
N TYR A 60 -20.16 30.53 21.81
CA TYR A 60 -21.49 30.80 22.41
C TYR A 60 -21.55 30.34 23.85
N GLN A 61 -20.96 29.20 24.18
CA GLN A 61 -20.87 28.73 25.56
C GLN A 61 -20.10 29.74 26.44
N ALA A 62 -18.98 30.29 25.95
CA ALA A 62 -18.24 31.31 26.68
C ALA A 62 -19.04 32.60 26.90
N LYS A 63 -19.85 33.03 25.91
CA LYS A 63 -20.75 34.19 26.08
C LYS A 63 -21.80 33.91 27.17
N ALA A 64 -22.34 32.71 27.22
CA ALA A 64 -23.29 32.33 28.28
C ALA A 64 -22.59 32.28 29.64
N ALA A 65 -21.43 31.66 29.73
CA ALA A 65 -20.68 31.55 30.99
C ALA A 65 -20.24 32.91 31.56
N SER A 66 -19.94 33.89 30.71
CA SER A 66 -19.56 35.24 31.11
C SER A 66 -20.80 36.14 31.44
N GLY A 67 -22.00 35.66 31.20
CA GLY A 67 -23.22 36.47 31.36
C GLY A 67 -23.45 37.48 30.21
N ALA A 68 -22.65 37.45 29.15
CA ALA A 68 -22.81 38.32 27.97
C ALA A 68 -24.05 37.97 27.14
N MET A 69 -24.59 36.76 27.31
CA MET A 69 -25.76 36.25 26.61
C MET A 69 -26.49 35.23 27.52
N PRO A 70 -27.86 35.24 27.59
CA PRO A 70 -28.58 34.19 28.27
C PRO A 70 -28.25 32.80 27.71
N GLN A 71 -28.12 31.78 28.57
CA GLN A 71 -27.72 30.44 28.16
C GLN A 71 -28.64 29.85 27.08
N GLU A 72 -29.94 30.02 27.22
CA GLU A 72 -30.92 29.51 26.27
C GLU A 72 -30.76 30.16 24.90
N GLU A 73 -30.50 31.47 24.85
CA GLU A 73 -30.26 32.21 23.62
C GLU A 73 -28.93 31.78 22.96
N ALA A 74 -27.87 31.61 23.76
CA ALA A 74 -26.59 31.14 23.30
C ALA A 74 -26.64 29.72 22.70
N GLN A 75 -27.37 28.81 23.39
CA GLN A 75 -27.59 27.45 22.88
C GLN A 75 -28.41 27.43 21.59
N LYS A 76 -29.47 28.26 21.49
CA LYS A 76 -30.23 28.40 20.26
C LYS A 76 -29.38 28.91 19.11
N ALA A 77 -28.62 29.97 19.36
CA ALA A 77 -27.73 30.54 18.33
C ALA A 77 -26.66 29.52 17.85
N ALA A 78 -26.06 28.77 18.76
CA ALA A 78 -25.10 27.71 18.44
C ALA A 78 -25.72 26.59 17.56
N LYS A 79 -26.93 26.13 17.90
CA LYS A 79 -27.69 25.15 17.13
C LYS A 79 -27.97 25.66 15.70
N GLU A 80 -28.46 26.86 15.55
CA GLU A 80 -28.79 27.43 14.24
C GLU A 80 -27.55 27.68 13.38
N ALA A 81 -26.43 28.11 13.97
CA ALA A 81 -25.17 28.28 13.25
C ALA A 81 -24.68 26.98 12.61
N LEU A 82 -24.84 25.84 13.31
CA LEU A 82 -24.41 24.55 12.79
C LEU A 82 -25.47 23.85 11.95
N ARG A 83 -26.76 24.16 12.12
CA ARG A 83 -27.86 23.52 11.37
C ARG A 83 -27.71 23.72 9.85
N LEU A 84 -27.27 24.91 9.43
CA LEU A 84 -27.09 25.27 8.03
C LEU A 84 -25.67 25.03 7.52
N ALA A 85 -24.70 24.82 8.40
CA ALA A 85 -23.32 24.60 8.01
C ALA A 85 -23.15 23.29 7.26
N ARG A 86 -22.43 23.35 6.13
CA ARG A 86 -22.10 22.22 5.28
C ARG A 86 -20.64 22.29 4.91
N TYR A 87 -20.06 21.14 4.56
CA TYR A 87 -18.68 21.06 4.07
C TYR A 87 -18.51 19.81 3.19
N GLY A 88 -17.31 19.58 2.68
CA GLY A 88 -16.98 18.40 1.90
C GLY A 88 -17.65 18.33 0.52
N GLY A 89 -17.15 17.42 -0.30
CA GLY A 89 -17.54 17.26 -1.69
C GLY A 89 -17.12 18.42 -2.59
N PRO A 90 -17.38 18.34 -3.92
CA PRO A 90 -16.96 19.36 -4.88
C PRO A 90 -17.58 20.74 -4.64
N GLU A 91 -18.79 20.78 -4.09
CA GLU A 91 -19.54 22.02 -3.84
C GLU A 91 -19.52 22.45 -2.36
N GLY A 92 -18.79 21.75 -1.48
CA GLY A 92 -18.78 22.03 -0.05
C GLY A 92 -20.10 21.77 0.67
N LYS A 93 -20.95 20.87 0.16
CA LYS A 93 -22.33 20.67 0.65
C LYS A 93 -22.68 19.24 1.04
N THR A 94 -21.72 18.30 0.92
CA THR A 94 -21.96 16.86 1.08
C THR A 94 -22.16 16.46 2.53
N ASP A 95 -21.42 17.07 3.44
CA ASP A 95 -21.35 16.67 4.83
C ASP A 95 -21.92 17.74 5.76
N TYR A 96 -22.32 17.33 6.96
CA TYR A 96 -23.08 18.13 7.90
C TYR A 96 -22.65 17.88 9.33
N PHE A 97 -23.03 18.78 10.24
CA PHE A 97 -22.78 18.68 11.67
C PHE A 97 -24.05 18.26 12.42
N TYR A 98 -23.87 17.64 13.57
CA TYR A 98 -24.91 17.32 14.51
C TYR A 98 -24.44 17.61 15.93
N ILE A 99 -25.37 17.75 16.83
CA ILE A 99 -25.13 17.94 18.28
C ILE A 99 -25.98 16.94 19.04
N TRP A 100 -25.38 16.20 19.95
CA TRP A 100 -26.03 15.34 20.92
C TRP A 100 -25.62 15.76 22.32
N THR A 101 -26.44 15.39 23.35
CA THR A 101 -25.91 15.37 24.71
C THR A 101 -24.96 14.19 24.89
N THR A 102 -24.14 14.22 25.92
CA THR A 102 -23.22 13.10 26.24
C THR A 102 -23.95 11.83 26.67
N GLU A 103 -25.27 11.91 26.91
CA GLU A 103 -26.16 10.79 27.22
C GLU A 103 -26.99 10.29 26.03
N GLY A 104 -26.93 10.97 24.87
CA GLY A 104 -27.59 10.53 23.64
C GLY A 104 -28.95 11.18 23.39
N VAL A 105 -29.25 12.30 24.05
CA VAL A 105 -30.43 13.13 23.70
C VAL A 105 -30.06 14.00 22.48
N GLY A 106 -30.99 14.09 21.52
CA GLY A 106 -30.85 14.94 20.34
C GLY A 106 -30.85 16.41 20.74
N VAL A 107 -29.85 17.18 20.29
CA VAL A 107 -29.78 18.62 20.47
C VAL A 107 -30.00 19.35 19.14
N MET A 108 -29.37 18.88 18.09
CA MET A 108 -29.52 19.37 16.71
C MET A 108 -29.11 18.31 15.69
N HIS A 109 -30.00 18.01 14.78
CA HIS A 109 -29.69 17.22 13.58
C HIS A 109 -30.34 17.87 12.35
N PRO A 110 -29.58 18.26 11.32
CA PRO A 110 -30.09 19.10 10.24
C PRO A 110 -31.15 18.42 9.36
N PHE A 111 -31.13 17.09 9.27
CA PHE A 111 -32.09 16.30 8.47
C PHE A 111 -33.16 15.60 9.32
N LYS A 112 -33.06 15.68 10.65
CA LYS A 112 -33.95 15.01 11.60
C LYS A 112 -34.30 15.95 12.76
N PRO A 113 -34.95 17.09 12.46
CA PRO A 113 -35.31 18.06 13.51
C PRO A 113 -36.27 17.48 14.56
N GLU A 114 -36.98 16.41 14.22
CA GLU A 114 -37.87 15.69 15.15
C GLU A 114 -37.10 14.98 16.28
N TRP A 115 -35.78 14.85 16.18
CA TRP A 115 -34.96 14.28 17.25
C TRP A 115 -34.52 15.30 18.30
N ASP A 116 -34.68 16.59 18.02
CA ASP A 116 -34.30 17.64 18.96
C ASP A 116 -35.12 17.48 20.26
N GLY A 117 -34.43 17.36 21.39
CA GLY A 117 -35.03 17.13 22.72
C GLY A 117 -35.45 15.68 23.02
N GLN A 118 -35.29 14.75 22.08
CA GLN A 118 -35.69 13.35 22.27
C GLN A 118 -34.47 12.51 22.71
N ASP A 119 -34.71 11.58 23.65
CA ASP A 119 -33.76 10.52 23.95
C ASP A 119 -33.70 9.54 22.77
N MET A 120 -32.58 9.53 22.10
CA MET A 120 -32.36 8.73 20.90
C MET A 120 -31.45 7.51 21.14
N LEU A 121 -30.99 7.32 22.38
CA LEU A 121 -30.21 6.15 22.76
C LEU A 121 -31.02 4.87 22.48
N GLY A 122 -30.38 3.94 21.74
CA GLY A 122 -31.03 2.69 21.32
C GLY A 122 -32.05 2.81 20.18
N LYS A 123 -32.35 4.01 19.68
CA LYS A 123 -33.38 4.24 18.66
C LYS A 123 -32.81 4.43 17.24
N VAL A 124 -31.62 4.97 17.12
CA VAL A 124 -30.98 5.15 15.82
C VAL A 124 -30.16 3.90 15.50
N LYS A 125 -30.77 3.01 14.73
CA LYS A 125 -30.15 1.74 14.32
C LYS A 125 -29.54 1.83 12.93
N ASP A 126 -28.40 1.20 12.75
CA ASP A 126 -27.90 0.89 11.42
C ASP A 126 -28.66 -0.28 10.78
N GLY A 127 -28.32 -0.65 9.53
CA GLY A 127 -28.97 -1.76 8.83
C GLY A 127 -28.78 -3.13 9.49
N SER A 128 -27.84 -3.28 10.44
CA SER A 128 -27.58 -4.51 11.20
C SER A 128 -28.14 -4.48 12.62
N GLY A 129 -28.83 -3.40 13.00
CA GLY A 129 -29.45 -3.24 14.32
C GLY A 129 -28.54 -2.66 15.40
N VAL A 130 -27.32 -2.21 15.03
CA VAL A 130 -26.39 -1.56 15.97
C VAL A 130 -26.87 -0.14 16.29
N ASP A 131 -26.83 0.23 17.56
CA ASP A 131 -27.20 1.56 18.04
C ASP A 131 -26.09 2.58 17.73
N VAL A 132 -26.29 3.41 16.71
CA VAL A 132 -25.34 4.42 16.25
C VAL A 132 -25.09 5.49 17.32
N VAL A 133 -26.15 5.98 17.99
CA VAL A 133 -26.01 6.99 19.06
C VAL A 133 -25.28 6.40 20.25
N GLY A 134 -25.58 5.15 20.61
CA GLY A 134 -24.88 4.42 21.66
C GLY A 134 -23.39 4.25 21.37
N LEU A 135 -23.00 4.00 20.13
CA LEU A 135 -21.59 3.97 19.75
C LEU A 135 -20.90 5.32 19.96
N LEU A 136 -21.55 6.44 19.62
CA LEU A 136 -21.00 7.79 19.83
C LEU A 136 -20.84 8.08 21.33
N VAL A 137 -21.88 7.84 22.13
CA VAL A 137 -21.86 8.04 23.59
C VAL A 137 -20.73 7.21 24.23
N ASN A 138 -20.63 5.93 23.88
CA ASN A 138 -19.60 5.05 24.41
C ASN A 138 -18.19 5.45 23.95
N GLY A 139 -18.04 5.87 22.71
CA GLY A 139 -16.79 6.38 22.17
C GLY A 139 -16.29 7.60 22.95
N LEU A 140 -17.17 8.56 23.20
CA LEU A 140 -16.83 9.75 23.98
C LEU A 140 -16.53 9.41 25.46
N ARG A 141 -17.32 8.51 26.06
CA ARG A 141 -17.12 8.08 27.46
C ARG A 141 -15.79 7.37 27.66
N SER A 142 -15.35 6.62 26.68
CA SER A 142 -14.05 5.90 26.73
C SER A 142 -12.87 6.82 26.45
N SER A 143 -13.10 8.03 25.95
CA SER A 143 -12.07 9.01 25.62
C SER A 143 -11.57 9.73 26.87
N LYS A 144 -10.25 9.91 26.97
CA LYS A 144 -9.61 10.65 28.07
C LYS A 144 -9.62 12.17 27.86
N ASP A 145 -9.65 12.60 26.61
CA ASP A 145 -9.54 14.00 26.19
C ASP A 145 -10.85 14.60 25.65
N GLY A 146 -11.96 13.86 25.77
CA GLY A 146 -13.28 14.31 25.29
C GLY A 146 -13.41 14.34 23.77
N LYS A 147 -12.60 13.55 23.05
CA LYS A 147 -12.62 13.45 21.58
C LYS A 147 -12.59 11.98 21.18
N ALA A 148 -13.33 11.59 20.16
CA ALA A 148 -13.30 10.22 19.69
C ALA A 148 -13.59 10.10 18.20
N PHE A 149 -12.87 9.20 17.53
CA PHE A 149 -13.27 8.66 16.23
C PHE A 149 -14.12 7.42 16.45
N VAL A 150 -15.28 7.37 15.81
CA VAL A 150 -16.23 6.28 15.97
C VAL A 150 -16.63 5.76 14.58
N PRO A 151 -16.18 4.57 14.19
CA PRO A 151 -16.64 3.92 12.97
C PRO A 151 -18.09 3.45 13.17
N THR A 152 -18.95 3.77 12.21
CA THR A 152 -20.36 3.40 12.20
C THR A 152 -20.79 2.99 10.81
N MET A 153 -22.00 2.43 10.70
CA MET A 153 -22.73 2.30 9.44
C MET A 153 -23.90 3.27 9.47
N TYR A 154 -24.08 4.07 8.42
CA TYR A 154 -25.19 5.02 8.37
C TYR A 154 -25.65 5.31 6.94
N VAL A 155 -26.88 5.69 6.77
CA VAL A 155 -27.45 6.06 5.47
C VAL A 155 -27.00 7.47 5.07
N ARG A 156 -26.73 7.66 3.78
CA ARG A 156 -26.55 9.01 3.25
C ARG A 156 -27.88 9.77 3.23
N PRO A 157 -27.88 11.10 3.35
CA PRO A 157 -29.12 11.89 3.18
C PRO A 157 -29.81 11.53 1.86
N GLY A 158 -31.10 11.19 1.94
CA GLY A 158 -31.91 10.80 0.77
C GLY A 158 -31.69 9.36 0.26
N GLN A 159 -30.89 8.56 0.94
CA GLN A 159 -30.67 7.14 0.62
C GLN A 159 -31.21 6.22 1.70
N THR A 160 -31.37 4.94 1.37
CA THR A 160 -31.91 3.91 2.29
C THR A 160 -30.86 2.87 2.70
N THR A 161 -29.76 2.75 1.95
CA THR A 161 -28.70 1.78 2.22
C THR A 161 -27.66 2.38 3.16
N ALA A 162 -27.39 1.70 4.28
CA ALA A 162 -26.32 2.08 5.19
C ALA A 162 -24.96 1.73 4.60
N VAL A 163 -24.02 2.67 4.68
CA VAL A 163 -22.65 2.56 4.22
C VAL A 163 -21.68 2.93 5.33
N PRO A 164 -20.40 2.49 5.27
CA PRO A 164 -19.43 2.85 6.28
C PRO A 164 -19.27 4.35 6.43
N LYS A 165 -19.36 4.83 7.67
CA LYS A 165 -19.21 6.24 8.03
C LYS A 165 -18.27 6.37 9.22
N LEU A 166 -17.16 7.07 9.02
CA LEU A 166 -16.28 7.45 10.11
C LEU A 166 -16.78 8.74 10.73
N GLN A 167 -17.10 8.73 12.01
CA GLN A 167 -17.54 9.89 12.76
C GLN A 167 -16.43 10.38 13.68
N TYR A 168 -16.40 11.68 13.90
CA TYR A 168 -15.55 12.33 14.90
C TYR A 168 -16.41 13.22 15.77
N ILE A 169 -16.26 13.11 17.08
CA ILE A 169 -17.04 13.84 18.08
C ILE A 169 -16.11 14.51 19.07
N VAL A 170 -16.51 15.68 19.51
CA VAL A 170 -15.80 16.50 20.51
C VAL A 170 -16.77 16.99 21.55
N ARG A 171 -16.44 16.80 22.84
CA ARG A 171 -17.23 17.29 23.96
C ARG A 171 -17.18 18.81 24.06
N VAL A 172 -18.30 19.42 24.35
CA VAL A 172 -18.41 20.84 24.69
C VAL A 172 -18.49 20.98 26.20
N ASP A 173 -17.41 21.48 26.80
CA ASP A 173 -17.38 21.68 28.24
C ASP A 173 -18.40 22.73 28.69
N GLY A 174 -19.08 22.43 29.76
CA GLY A 174 -20.09 23.33 30.38
C GLY A 174 -21.55 23.15 29.92
N TRP A 175 -21.79 22.50 28.75
CA TRP A 175 -23.15 22.29 28.26
C TRP A 175 -23.59 20.82 28.19
N ASN A 176 -22.74 19.90 28.55
CA ASN A 176 -22.99 18.46 28.40
C ASN A 176 -23.34 18.03 26.98
N TRP A 177 -22.77 18.73 25.99
CA TRP A 177 -22.97 18.48 24.58
C TRP A 177 -21.76 17.81 23.98
N MET A 178 -21.97 17.11 22.87
CA MET A 178 -20.93 16.71 21.93
C MET A 178 -21.30 17.18 20.52
N VAL A 179 -20.36 17.83 19.87
CA VAL A 179 -20.44 18.23 18.47
C VAL A 179 -19.75 17.18 17.63
N GLY A 180 -20.39 16.78 16.55
CA GLY A 180 -19.82 15.78 15.68
C GLY A 180 -20.18 15.97 14.22
N SER A 181 -19.46 15.24 13.42
CA SER A 181 -19.74 15.02 12.01
C SER A 181 -19.21 13.66 11.59
N GLY A 182 -19.46 13.25 10.36
CA GLY A 182 -18.95 12.00 9.84
C GLY A 182 -18.79 12.01 8.34
N LEU A 183 -17.73 11.39 7.87
CA LEU A 183 -17.45 11.18 6.46
C LEU A 183 -17.78 9.74 6.06
N TYR A 184 -18.43 9.57 4.94
CA TYR A 184 -18.65 8.26 4.33
C TYR A 184 -17.34 7.75 3.72
N THR A 185 -17.01 6.50 3.98
CA THR A 185 -15.71 5.91 3.61
C THR A 185 -15.83 4.81 2.56
N ASP A 186 -17.03 4.55 2.07
CA ASP A 186 -17.32 3.59 1.00
C ASP A 186 -16.70 3.97 -0.35
N ASP A 187 -16.35 5.24 -0.55
CA ASP A 187 -15.65 5.75 -1.73
C ASP A 187 -14.12 5.61 -1.68
N VAL A 188 -13.55 5.19 -0.55
CA VAL A 188 -12.09 5.04 -0.41
C VAL A 188 -11.55 4.04 -1.42
N ASP A 189 -12.26 2.93 -1.65
CA ASP A 189 -11.85 1.94 -2.64
C ASP A 189 -11.95 2.49 -4.08
N ALA A 190 -12.95 3.32 -4.37
CA ALA A 190 -13.09 4.00 -5.67
C ALA A 190 -11.97 5.04 -5.88
N LEU A 191 -11.59 5.77 -4.83
CA LEU A 191 -10.48 6.73 -4.88
C LEU A 191 -9.14 6.01 -5.07
N LEU A 192 -8.94 4.87 -4.39
CA LEU A 192 -7.77 4.03 -4.57
C LEU A 192 -7.70 3.50 -6.00
N GLN A 193 -8.80 2.99 -6.54
CA GLN A 193 -8.88 2.54 -7.93
C GLN A 193 -8.54 3.67 -8.91
N LYS A 194 -9.05 4.88 -8.69
CA LYS A 194 -8.70 6.06 -9.50
C LYS A 194 -7.22 6.38 -9.43
N ALA A 195 -6.62 6.35 -8.23
CA ALA A 195 -5.19 6.58 -8.05
C ALA A 195 -4.34 5.51 -8.77
N LEU A 196 -4.76 4.24 -8.75
CA LEU A 196 -4.12 3.16 -9.50
C LEU A 196 -4.17 3.39 -11.00
N TRP A 197 -5.33 3.73 -11.56
CA TRP A 197 -5.48 3.99 -12.98
C TRP A 197 -4.68 5.21 -13.43
N SER A 198 -4.60 6.27 -12.62
CA SER A 198 -3.79 7.45 -12.93
C SER A 198 -2.28 7.16 -12.96
N ASN A 199 -1.80 6.20 -12.17
CA ASN A 199 -0.41 5.77 -12.12
C ASN A 199 -0.09 4.58 -13.04
N LEU A 200 -1.09 4.00 -13.70
CA LEU A 200 -0.91 2.85 -14.60
C LEU A 200 0.17 3.06 -15.68
N PRO A 201 0.26 4.23 -16.35
CA PRO A 201 1.32 4.46 -17.33
C PRO A 201 2.72 4.30 -16.76
N LEU A 202 2.95 4.79 -15.54
CA LEU A 202 4.23 4.66 -14.85
C LEU A 202 4.54 3.18 -14.54
N VAL A 203 3.56 2.42 -14.07
CA VAL A 203 3.69 0.99 -13.79
C VAL A 203 4.03 0.22 -15.07
N VAL A 204 3.35 0.53 -16.18
CA VAL A 204 3.63 -0.08 -17.49
C VAL A 204 5.07 0.19 -17.94
N VAL A 205 5.54 1.44 -17.83
CA VAL A 205 6.94 1.79 -18.17
C VAL A 205 7.93 0.98 -17.33
N VAL A 206 7.72 0.88 -16.03
CA VAL A 206 8.58 0.11 -15.13
C VAL A 206 8.60 -1.38 -15.55
N VAL A 207 7.44 -1.98 -15.80
CA VAL A 207 7.35 -3.38 -16.24
C VAL A 207 8.07 -3.60 -17.58
N VAL A 208 7.87 -2.71 -18.55
CA VAL A 208 8.54 -2.79 -19.87
C VAL A 208 10.07 -2.72 -19.73
N VAL A 209 10.57 -1.79 -18.91
CA VAL A 209 12.02 -1.67 -18.65
C VAL A 209 12.55 -2.97 -18.02
N PHE A 210 11.85 -3.54 -17.03
CA PHE A 210 12.27 -4.79 -16.39
C PHE A 210 12.25 -5.99 -17.35
N LEU A 211 11.21 -6.10 -18.17
CA LEU A 211 11.15 -7.13 -19.20
C LEU A 211 12.29 -6.99 -20.21
N GLY A 212 12.62 -5.75 -20.60
CA GLY A 212 13.75 -5.44 -21.46
C GLY A 212 15.09 -5.87 -20.84
N VAL A 213 15.34 -5.48 -19.59
CA VAL A 213 16.56 -5.88 -18.86
C VAL A 213 16.64 -7.40 -18.70
N GLY A 214 15.52 -8.06 -18.37
CA GLY A 214 15.44 -9.51 -18.27
C GLY A 214 15.75 -10.21 -19.61
N ALA A 215 15.18 -9.71 -20.70
CA ALA A 215 15.45 -10.22 -22.05
C ALA A 215 16.94 -10.08 -22.44
N ILE A 216 17.51 -8.89 -22.20
CA ILE A 216 18.97 -8.65 -22.43
C ILE A 216 19.80 -9.62 -21.59
N GLY A 217 19.48 -9.80 -20.30
CA GLY A 217 20.18 -10.74 -19.43
C GLY A 217 20.13 -12.18 -19.95
N LEU A 218 18.97 -12.63 -20.45
CA LEU A 218 18.83 -13.95 -21.06
C LEU A 218 19.63 -14.09 -22.38
N ILE A 219 19.63 -13.06 -23.23
CA ILE A 219 20.40 -13.03 -24.47
C ILE A 219 21.90 -13.11 -24.17
N VAL A 220 22.38 -12.28 -23.24
CA VAL A 220 23.79 -12.27 -22.79
C VAL A 220 24.17 -13.63 -22.22
N SER A 221 23.32 -14.20 -21.34
CA SER A 221 23.54 -15.52 -20.76
C SER A 221 23.70 -16.59 -21.83
N ARG A 222 22.82 -16.62 -22.84
CA ARG A 222 22.88 -17.56 -23.95
C ARG A 222 24.12 -17.34 -24.81
N SER A 223 24.48 -16.08 -25.07
CA SER A 223 25.68 -15.72 -25.83
C SER A 223 26.96 -16.21 -25.15
N VAL A 224 27.07 -15.96 -23.83
CA VAL A 224 28.24 -16.40 -23.04
C VAL A 224 28.38 -17.92 -23.03
N LEU A 225 27.28 -18.64 -22.73
CA LEU A 225 27.27 -20.11 -22.72
C LEU A 225 27.67 -20.69 -24.10
N ARG A 226 27.18 -20.07 -25.17
CA ARG A 226 27.52 -20.48 -26.55
C ARG A 226 28.98 -20.20 -26.89
N GLN A 227 29.52 -19.05 -26.49
CA GLN A 227 30.92 -18.68 -26.74
C GLN A 227 31.90 -19.57 -25.96
N ILE A 228 31.56 -19.95 -24.74
CA ILE A 228 32.35 -20.88 -23.92
C ILE A 228 32.20 -22.31 -24.43
N GLY A 229 31.00 -22.71 -24.86
CA GLY A 229 30.68 -24.08 -25.29
C GLY A 229 30.08 -24.95 -24.18
N GLY A 230 29.85 -24.42 -22.98
CA GLY A 230 29.33 -25.09 -21.81
C GLY A 230 29.23 -24.19 -20.61
N GLU A 231 29.00 -24.75 -19.42
CA GLU A 231 29.01 -24.00 -18.16
C GLU A 231 30.42 -23.48 -17.85
N PRO A 232 30.61 -22.21 -17.48
CA PRO A 232 31.94 -21.63 -17.21
C PRO A 232 32.75 -22.39 -16.15
N THR A 233 32.06 -22.93 -15.13
CA THR A 233 32.69 -23.71 -14.06
C THR A 233 33.27 -25.05 -14.58
N GLU A 234 32.58 -25.72 -15.49
CA GLU A 234 33.05 -26.94 -16.15
C GLU A 234 34.23 -26.66 -17.08
N ALA A 235 34.11 -25.55 -17.83
CA ALA A 235 35.21 -25.14 -18.73
C ALA A 235 36.50 -24.86 -17.94
N ILE A 236 36.43 -24.20 -16.79
CA ILE A 236 37.61 -23.96 -15.92
C ILE A 236 38.18 -25.29 -15.41
N ALA A 237 37.36 -26.23 -14.94
CA ALA A 237 37.80 -27.51 -14.44
C ALA A 237 38.52 -28.32 -15.52
N ILE A 238 37.96 -28.38 -16.73
CA ILE A 238 38.58 -29.06 -17.88
C ILE A 238 39.91 -28.40 -18.24
N MET A 239 39.99 -27.08 -18.28
CA MET A 239 41.24 -26.36 -18.55
C MET A 239 42.31 -26.64 -17.51
N GLN A 240 41.95 -26.77 -16.23
CA GLN A 240 42.86 -27.16 -15.17
C GLN A 240 43.43 -28.59 -15.36
N GLU A 241 42.56 -29.56 -15.65
CA GLU A 241 42.96 -30.92 -15.93
C GLU A 241 43.95 -30.99 -17.11
N VAL A 242 43.67 -30.27 -18.18
CA VAL A 242 44.57 -30.19 -19.34
C VAL A 242 45.89 -29.52 -18.97
N ALA A 243 45.89 -28.49 -18.16
CA ALA A 243 47.07 -27.77 -17.67
C ALA A 243 47.97 -28.66 -16.79
N GLU A 244 47.37 -29.59 -16.03
CA GLU A 244 48.06 -30.58 -15.18
C GLU A 244 48.62 -31.77 -16.01
N GLY A 245 48.44 -31.76 -17.34
CA GLY A 245 48.94 -32.75 -18.25
C GLY A 245 47.99 -33.90 -18.57
N ASN A 246 46.76 -33.86 -18.10
CA ASN A 246 45.73 -34.82 -18.46
C ASN A 246 45.18 -34.53 -19.87
N LEU A 247 45.87 -35.07 -20.87
CA LEU A 247 45.44 -34.96 -22.25
C LEU A 247 44.27 -35.90 -22.60
N ASP A 248 43.82 -36.77 -21.69
CA ASP A 248 42.68 -37.66 -21.86
C ASP A 248 41.37 -37.08 -21.33
N ALA A 249 41.38 -35.83 -20.84
CA ALA A 249 40.22 -35.12 -20.42
C ALA A 249 39.12 -35.08 -21.51
N GLN A 250 37.90 -35.41 -21.12
CA GLN A 250 36.74 -35.36 -22.03
C GLN A 250 36.24 -33.93 -22.18
N ILE A 251 36.40 -33.36 -23.37
CA ILE A 251 35.98 -31.97 -23.64
C ILE A 251 34.68 -32.00 -24.42
N PRO A 252 33.59 -31.44 -23.87
CA PRO A 252 32.33 -31.32 -24.59
C PRO A 252 32.47 -30.39 -25.79
N THR A 253 32.17 -30.88 -26.99
CA THR A 253 32.28 -30.12 -28.24
C THR A 253 30.92 -29.80 -28.83
N SER A 254 29.98 -29.31 -27.98
CA SER A 254 28.60 -29.07 -28.39
C SER A 254 28.39 -27.83 -29.27
N HIS A 255 29.39 -26.93 -29.33
CA HIS A 255 29.29 -25.68 -30.07
C HIS A 255 30.56 -25.42 -30.88
N PRO A 256 30.56 -25.68 -32.21
CA PRO A 256 31.69 -25.40 -33.09
C PRO A 256 32.10 -23.92 -32.99
N GLY A 257 33.41 -23.66 -32.91
CA GLY A 257 33.98 -22.33 -32.74
C GLY A 257 33.91 -21.76 -31.33
N SER A 258 33.45 -22.52 -30.34
CA SER A 258 33.50 -22.15 -28.93
C SER A 258 34.90 -22.31 -28.33
N MET A 259 35.12 -21.75 -27.13
CA MET A 259 36.39 -21.88 -26.41
C MET A 259 36.73 -23.36 -26.11
N LEU A 260 35.72 -24.15 -25.66
CA LEU A 260 35.91 -25.59 -25.43
C LEU A 260 36.17 -26.37 -26.70
N ASP A 261 35.61 -25.98 -27.83
CA ASP A 261 35.93 -26.57 -29.15
C ASP A 261 37.38 -26.29 -29.53
N GLY A 262 37.86 -25.05 -29.38
CA GLY A 262 39.25 -24.69 -29.58
C GLY A 262 40.22 -25.46 -28.67
N LEU A 263 39.82 -25.65 -27.37
CA LEU A 263 40.59 -26.46 -26.42
C LEU A 263 40.66 -27.93 -26.85
N ALA A 264 39.55 -28.50 -27.33
CA ALA A 264 39.54 -29.88 -27.85
C ALA A 264 40.48 -30.09 -29.04
N HIS A 265 40.48 -29.13 -29.97
CA HIS A 265 41.42 -29.15 -31.09
C HIS A 265 42.88 -29.06 -30.63
N MET A 266 43.18 -28.18 -29.67
CA MET A 266 44.51 -28.03 -29.08
C MET A 266 44.97 -29.32 -28.40
N VAL A 267 44.15 -29.93 -27.57
CA VAL A 267 44.43 -31.19 -26.85
C VAL A 267 44.66 -32.33 -27.86
N THR A 268 43.87 -32.40 -28.93
CA THR A 268 44.03 -33.40 -29.98
C THR A 268 45.40 -33.26 -30.71
N SER A 269 45.78 -32.00 -30.99
CA SER A 269 47.06 -31.70 -31.60
C SER A 269 48.24 -32.05 -30.68
N LEU A 270 48.16 -31.76 -29.39
CA LEU A 270 49.16 -32.13 -28.38
C LEU A 270 49.31 -33.65 -28.24
N ARG A 271 48.21 -34.40 -28.20
CA ARG A 271 48.23 -35.87 -28.16
C ARG A 271 48.96 -36.43 -29.35
N LYS A 272 48.67 -35.90 -30.54
CA LYS A 272 49.36 -36.31 -31.77
C LYS A 272 50.85 -36.08 -31.67
N LEU A 273 51.32 -34.90 -31.27
CA LEU A 273 52.73 -34.58 -31.10
C LEU A 273 53.41 -35.50 -30.06
N VAL A 274 52.77 -35.73 -28.90
CA VAL A 274 53.33 -36.64 -27.90
C VAL A 274 53.44 -38.05 -28.39
N THR A 275 52.48 -38.55 -29.17
CA THR A 275 52.53 -39.89 -29.80
C THR A 275 53.62 -40.00 -30.84
N GLU A 276 53.82 -38.98 -31.70
CA GLU A 276 54.86 -38.93 -32.68
C GLU A 276 56.25 -38.91 -32.04
N VAL A 277 56.47 -38.12 -31.00
CA VAL A 277 57.72 -38.06 -30.24
C VAL A 277 58.02 -39.41 -29.59
N ARG A 278 57.03 -40.04 -28.96
CA ARG A 278 57.16 -41.36 -28.35
C ARG A 278 57.53 -42.43 -29.37
N SER A 279 56.84 -42.45 -30.51
CA SER A 279 57.13 -43.38 -31.61
C SER A 279 58.55 -43.18 -32.22
N ALA A 280 58.97 -41.93 -32.32
CA ALA A 280 60.32 -41.61 -32.76
C ALA A 280 61.38 -42.05 -31.74
N THR A 281 61.13 -41.91 -30.45
CA THR A 281 62.04 -42.36 -29.39
C THR A 281 62.12 -43.87 -29.34
N ASP A 282 60.96 -44.56 -29.41
CA ASP A 282 60.90 -46.04 -29.45
C ASP A 282 61.62 -46.65 -30.74
N SER A 283 61.71 -45.88 -31.82
CA SER A 283 62.41 -46.32 -33.02
C SER A 283 63.94 -46.07 -32.98
N ILE A 284 64.42 -45.34 -31.99
CA ILE A 284 65.85 -45.02 -31.81
C ILE A 284 66.48 -45.92 -30.72
N ALA A 285 65.66 -46.55 -29.87
CA ALA A 285 66.11 -47.50 -28.88
C ALA A 285 66.19 -48.92 -29.42
#